data_2e307111cdc67ff86e7b68212863cc34
#
_entry.id   2e307111cdc67ff86e7b68212863cc34
#
_cell.length_a   1.000
_cell.length_b   1.000
_cell.length_c   1.000
_cell.angle_alpha   90.00
_cell.angle_beta   90.00
_cell.angle_gamma   90.00
#
_symmetry.space_group_name_H-M   'P 1'
#
loop_
_entity.id
_entity.type
_entity.pdbx_description
1 polymer ?
#
loop_
_entity_poly.entity_id
_entity_poly.type
_entity_poly.pdbx_seq_one_letter_code
_entity_poly.pdbx_strand_id
1 'polypeptide(L)'
;MRIGIFTDSYKPYTSGVVRSIETTTAELRNLGHEVFIFAPSYPNYEKEEGVFRFASLPTPTYPDFAVALPFSVNINATVRELDLDVIHVHSPFTMGMLGWRCAKRHNLPLVFTYHTMYDQYVHYMPFARDLSRKVVLKLSGAFCDRCDLVIVPTGVIRDIVAKNTKTKVEVIPTGIDRKEFVSVDRGWLRRRYRISDQCKILLHLGRLGKEKNVAFLLQVYSEVVRKYSDTVFIIVGKGPESESLRELAHTMGIGEKVIFTGPLSREEVINSYAGADLFLFASLTETQGLVLGEAKCAGLPAVAISALGAAEMINDGEDGFLTSPDKKEFTKRILQLLDDDELRRQMAKNALLMSEKISSESMAKKLVRAYEATISRKRKAAVM
;
A
#
# COMPACT_ATOMS: atom_id res chain seq x y z
N MET A 1 14.47 11.22 18.35
CA MET A 1 14.40 9.78 18.72
C MET A 1 15.23 8.97 17.75
N ARG A 2 15.76 7.86 18.22
CA ARG A 2 16.50 6.85 17.43
C ARG A 2 15.59 5.63 17.24
N ILE A 3 15.15 5.40 16.01
CA ILE A 3 14.06 4.48 15.66
C ILE A 3 14.65 3.31 14.86
N GLY A 4 14.45 2.07 15.33
CA GLY A 4 14.84 0.86 14.62
C GLY A 4 13.67 0.25 13.88
N ILE A 5 13.66 0.26 12.55
CA ILE A 5 12.64 -0.35 11.68
C ILE A 5 13.09 -1.75 11.27
N PHE A 6 12.27 -2.77 11.57
CA PHE A 6 12.53 -4.16 11.15
C PHE A 6 11.45 -4.58 10.14
N THR A 7 11.88 -5.03 8.97
CA THR A 7 10.98 -5.38 7.87
C THR A 7 11.42 -6.60 7.09
N ASP A 8 10.48 -7.45 6.66
CA ASP A 8 10.73 -8.61 5.79
C ASP A 8 10.77 -8.24 4.28
N SER A 9 10.58 -6.96 3.93
CA SER A 9 10.73 -6.48 2.56
C SER A 9 11.24 -5.05 2.51
N TYR A 10 12.22 -4.79 1.64
CA TYR A 10 12.79 -3.47 1.41
C TYR A 10 13.39 -3.37 0.01
N LYS A 11 13.82 -2.17 -0.40
CA LYS A 11 14.45 -1.96 -1.71
C LYS A 11 15.54 -2.99 -2.04
N PRO A 12 15.68 -3.39 -3.30
CA PRO A 12 14.99 -2.94 -4.52
C PRO A 12 13.61 -3.56 -4.75
N TYR A 13 13.11 -4.44 -3.85
CA TYR A 13 11.76 -4.97 -3.95
C TYR A 13 10.71 -3.86 -3.81
N THR A 14 9.71 -3.83 -4.70
CA THR A 14 8.67 -2.80 -4.73
C THR A 14 7.34 -3.35 -4.23
N SER A 15 6.79 -2.72 -3.19
CA SER A 15 5.47 -3.05 -2.64
C SER A 15 4.89 -1.86 -1.85
N GLY A 16 3.60 -1.92 -1.51
CA GLY A 16 2.98 -0.91 -0.64
C GLY A 16 3.65 -0.81 0.74
N VAL A 17 4.17 -1.92 1.28
CA VAL A 17 4.91 -1.93 2.56
C VAL A 17 6.23 -1.19 2.42
N VAL A 18 7.01 -1.48 1.37
CA VAL A 18 8.27 -0.78 1.10
C VAL A 18 8.02 0.71 0.90
N ARG A 19 7.03 1.07 0.11
CA ARG A 19 6.65 2.48 -0.11
C ARG A 19 6.26 3.18 1.20
N SER A 20 5.50 2.50 2.07
CA SER A 20 5.16 3.01 3.40
C SER A 20 6.39 3.28 4.25
N ILE A 21 7.36 2.36 4.26
CA ILE A 21 8.60 2.51 5.02
C ILE A 21 9.44 3.67 4.48
N GLU A 22 9.61 3.77 3.15
CA GLU A 22 10.38 4.84 2.52
C GLU A 22 9.80 6.22 2.84
N THR A 23 8.51 6.40 2.59
CA THR A 23 7.80 7.66 2.84
C THR A 23 7.85 8.04 4.33
N THR A 24 7.58 7.09 5.21
CA THR A 24 7.61 7.33 6.67
C THR A 24 9.03 7.64 7.14
N THR A 25 10.04 6.92 6.66
CA THR A 25 11.45 7.14 7.02
C THR A 25 11.92 8.53 6.59
N ALA A 26 11.59 8.94 5.37
CA ALA A 26 11.95 10.27 4.87
C ALA A 26 11.36 11.37 5.77
N GLU A 27 10.07 11.28 6.10
CA GLU A 27 9.43 12.29 6.95
C GLU A 27 9.91 12.26 8.41
N LEU A 28 10.18 11.10 8.97
CA LEU A 28 10.77 11.01 10.32
C LEU A 28 12.17 11.66 10.36
N ARG A 29 12.99 11.47 9.32
CA ARG A 29 14.28 12.13 9.18
C ARG A 29 14.12 13.65 9.01
N ASN A 30 13.15 14.12 8.22
CA ASN A 30 12.82 15.53 8.07
C ASN A 30 12.39 16.18 9.40
N LEU A 31 11.75 15.41 10.29
CA LEU A 31 11.39 15.83 11.64
C LEU A 31 12.55 15.75 12.66
N GLY A 32 13.77 15.45 12.22
CA GLY A 32 14.99 15.41 13.05
C GLY A 32 15.17 14.10 13.85
N HIS A 33 14.54 13.00 13.42
CA HIS A 33 14.75 11.68 14.02
C HIS A 33 15.77 10.87 13.23
N GLU A 34 16.56 10.04 13.93
CA GLU A 34 17.44 9.06 13.32
C GLU A 34 16.67 7.75 13.09
N VAL A 35 16.73 7.24 11.86
CA VAL A 35 16.01 6.02 11.49
C VAL A 35 16.98 5.00 10.92
N PHE A 36 17.00 3.82 11.52
CA PHE A 36 17.82 2.66 11.19
C PHE A 36 16.94 1.53 10.69
N ILE A 37 17.25 0.95 9.52
CA ILE A 37 16.42 -0.06 8.87
C ILE A 37 17.14 -1.40 8.87
N PHE A 38 16.49 -2.45 9.37
CA PHE A 38 16.96 -3.82 9.39
C PHE A 38 16.10 -4.64 8.40
N ALA A 39 16.71 -5.08 7.30
CA ALA A 39 15.98 -5.62 6.15
C ALA A 39 16.70 -6.78 5.46
N PRO A 40 16.00 -7.59 4.64
CA PRO A 40 16.60 -8.60 3.80
C PRO A 40 17.64 -8.02 2.83
N SER A 41 18.66 -8.82 2.49
CA SER A 41 19.54 -8.57 1.36
C SER A 41 18.90 -9.08 0.08
N TYR A 42 19.05 -8.33 -1.00
CA TYR A 42 18.61 -8.68 -2.35
C TYR A 42 19.80 -8.62 -3.31
N PRO A 43 19.76 -9.34 -4.43
CA PRO A 43 20.72 -9.09 -5.51
C PRO A 43 20.66 -7.62 -5.93
N ASN A 44 21.82 -7.03 -6.18
CA ASN A 44 21.96 -5.66 -6.69
C ASN A 44 21.32 -4.55 -5.80
N TYR A 45 21.26 -4.76 -4.47
CA TYR A 45 20.86 -3.67 -3.58
C TYR A 45 21.94 -2.60 -3.51
N GLU A 46 21.54 -1.36 -3.44
CA GLU A 46 22.43 -0.23 -3.16
C GLU A 46 22.70 -0.14 -1.65
N LYS A 47 23.96 0.19 -1.30
CA LYS A 47 24.31 0.47 0.10
C LYS A 47 23.72 1.82 0.49
N GLU A 48 22.96 1.83 1.56
CA GLU A 48 22.36 3.03 2.13
C GLU A 48 22.83 3.19 3.57
N GLU A 49 23.13 4.41 3.98
CA GLU A 49 23.47 4.72 5.37
C GLU A 49 22.29 4.44 6.30
N GLY A 50 22.56 3.81 7.43
CA GLY A 50 21.53 3.41 8.40
C GLY A 50 20.69 2.20 7.97
N VAL A 51 21.05 1.47 6.89
CA VAL A 51 20.39 0.25 6.45
C VAL A 51 21.26 -0.98 6.68
N PHE A 52 20.80 -1.86 7.56
CA PHE A 52 21.46 -3.11 7.93
C PHE A 52 20.82 -4.27 7.16
N ARG A 53 21.59 -4.93 6.30
CA ARG A 53 21.13 -6.02 5.45
C ARG A 53 21.45 -7.38 6.05
N PHE A 54 20.45 -8.27 6.05
CA PHE A 54 20.57 -9.65 6.50
C PHE A 54 20.67 -10.60 5.32
N ALA A 55 21.54 -11.59 5.43
CA ALA A 55 21.61 -12.68 4.45
C ALA A 55 20.20 -13.24 4.20
N SER A 56 19.87 -13.51 2.95
CA SER A 56 18.51 -13.85 2.55
C SER A 56 18.49 -14.89 1.45
N LEU A 57 17.44 -15.69 1.40
CA LEU A 57 17.20 -16.68 0.37
C LEU A 57 16.01 -16.27 -0.50
N PRO A 58 16.10 -16.38 -1.84
CA PRO A 58 14.97 -16.11 -2.72
C PRO A 58 13.86 -17.15 -2.46
N THR A 59 12.61 -16.74 -2.59
CA THR A 59 11.48 -17.67 -2.47
C THR A 59 11.20 -18.35 -3.81
N PRO A 60 10.93 -19.66 -3.83
CA PRO A 60 10.66 -20.39 -5.09
C PRO A 60 9.43 -19.85 -5.85
N THR A 61 8.40 -19.42 -5.13
CA THR A 61 7.14 -18.94 -5.70
C THR A 61 7.17 -17.47 -6.12
N TYR A 62 8.10 -16.68 -5.57
CA TYR A 62 8.28 -15.25 -5.87
C TYR A 62 9.78 -14.92 -5.88
N PRO A 63 10.47 -15.13 -7.02
CA PRO A 63 11.92 -14.91 -7.12
C PRO A 63 12.37 -13.49 -6.74
N ASP A 64 11.49 -12.51 -6.93
CA ASP A 64 11.75 -11.11 -6.57
C ASP A 64 11.65 -10.86 -5.05
N PHE A 65 11.13 -11.81 -4.26
CA PHE A 65 11.02 -11.70 -2.81
C PHE A 65 12.05 -12.59 -2.11
N ALA A 66 12.76 -12.02 -1.15
CA ALA A 66 13.78 -12.71 -0.37
C ALA A 66 13.37 -12.82 1.10
N VAL A 67 13.54 -14.00 1.68
CA VAL A 67 13.33 -14.26 3.12
C VAL A 67 14.65 -14.08 3.84
N ALA A 68 14.69 -13.14 4.79
CA ALA A 68 15.87 -12.93 5.62
C ALA A 68 16.14 -14.10 6.55
N LEU A 69 17.40 -14.45 6.67
CA LEU A 69 17.90 -15.35 7.73
C LEU A 69 18.17 -14.48 8.97
N PRO A 70 17.37 -14.61 10.05
CA PRO A 70 17.42 -13.70 11.20
C PRO A 70 18.60 -14.03 12.13
N PHE A 71 19.74 -14.44 11.55
CA PHE A 71 20.95 -14.77 12.25
C PHE A 71 22.02 -13.70 11.97
N SER A 72 22.33 -12.89 12.98
CA SER A 72 23.47 -12.01 12.98
C SER A 72 24.14 -12.13 14.36
N VAL A 73 25.41 -12.48 14.36
CA VAL A 73 26.19 -12.63 15.61
C VAL A 73 26.25 -11.30 16.38
N ASN A 74 26.18 -10.18 15.67
CA ASN A 74 26.41 -8.86 16.24
C ASN A 74 25.14 -8.03 16.46
N ILE A 75 23.92 -8.53 16.14
CA ILE A 75 22.69 -7.70 16.20
C ILE A 75 22.48 -7.03 17.56
N ASN A 76 22.76 -7.72 18.66
CA ASN A 76 22.59 -7.17 19.99
C ASN A 76 23.63 -6.07 20.31
N ALA A 77 24.86 -6.20 19.82
CA ALA A 77 25.87 -5.15 19.92
C ALA A 77 25.44 -3.94 19.09
N THR A 78 25.04 -4.14 17.85
CA THR A 78 24.52 -3.08 16.96
C THR A 78 23.35 -2.32 17.58
N VAL A 79 22.32 -3.03 18.09
CA VAL A 79 21.15 -2.37 18.73
C VAL A 79 21.56 -1.56 19.96
N ARG A 80 22.55 -2.01 20.73
CA ARG A 80 23.09 -1.28 21.88
C ARG A 80 23.86 -0.04 21.45
N GLU A 81 24.73 -0.15 20.44
CA GLU A 81 25.54 0.97 19.93
C GLU A 81 24.67 2.05 19.29
N LEU A 82 23.58 1.64 18.63
CA LEU A 82 22.61 2.56 18.06
C LEU A 82 21.76 3.28 19.10
N ASP A 83 21.73 2.84 20.35
CA ASP A 83 20.99 3.44 21.47
C ASP A 83 19.52 3.78 21.08
N LEU A 84 18.79 2.77 20.59
CA LEU A 84 17.45 2.95 20.06
C LEU A 84 16.44 3.33 21.16
N ASP A 85 15.53 4.24 20.86
CA ASP A 85 14.40 4.60 21.73
C ASP A 85 13.18 3.69 21.53
N VAL A 86 12.99 3.17 20.31
CA VAL A 86 11.83 2.35 19.93
C VAL A 86 12.19 1.40 18.79
N ILE A 87 11.60 0.23 18.79
CA ILE A 87 11.63 -0.71 17.67
C ILE A 87 10.25 -0.74 17.01
N HIS A 88 10.20 -0.51 15.70
CA HIS A 88 9.01 -0.58 14.88
C HIS A 88 9.14 -1.71 13.86
N VAL A 89 8.24 -2.68 13.90
CA VAL A 89 8.22 -3.81 12.99
C VAL A 89 7.09 -3.67 11.97
N HIS A 90 7.34 -4.08 10.72
CA HIS A 90 6.40 -3.96 9.61
C HIS A 90 5.85 -5.30 9.12
N SER A 91 6.19 -6.39 9.81
CA SER A 91 5.71 -7.74 9.51
C SER A 91 5.86 -8.62 10.74
N PRO A 92 5.04 -9.67 10.93
CA PRO A 92 5.13 -10.58 12.07
C PRO A 92 6.08 -11.77 11.82
N PHE A 93 6.85 -11.77 10.71
CA PHE A 93 7.67 -12.90 10.28
C PHE A 93 9.12 -12.83 10.79
N THR A 94 10.09 -13.21 9.98
CA THR A 94 11.47 -13.42 10.42
C THR A 94 12.11 -12.15 11.02
N MET A 95 12.00 -11.03 10.32
CA MET A 95 12.56 -9.75 10.79
C MET A 95 11.71 -9.15 11.93
N GLY A 96 10.38 -9.29 11.89
CA GLY A 96 9.52 -8.88 12.99
C GLY A 96 9.79 -9.65 14.27
N MET A 97 10.01 -10.96 14.18
CA MET A 97 10.41 -11.80 15.34
C MET A 97 11.80 -11.43 15.87
N LEU A 98 12.73 -11.04 14.98
CA LEU A 98 14.04 -10.53 15.38
C LEU A 98 13.89 -9.20 16.13
N GLY A 99 13.11 -8.26 15.58
CA GLY A 99 12.80 -6.97 16.22
C GLY A 99 12.18 -7.15 17.60
N TRP A 100 11.21 -8.08 17.75
CA TRP A 100 10.64 -8.43 19.06
C TRP A 100 11.70 -8.96 20.05
N ARG A 101 12.59 -9.85 19.61
CA ARG A 101 13.67 -10.39 20.47
C ARG A 101 14.59 -9.25 20.93
N CYS A 102 14.96 -8.35 20.03
CA CYS A 102 15.78 -7.17 20.35
C CYS A 102 15.04 -6.25 21.34
N ALA A 103 13.76 -5.93 21.09
CA ALA A 103 12.95 -5.09 21.95
C ALA A 103 12.86 -5.67 23.39
N LYS A 104 12.59 -6.98 23.48
CA LYS A 104 12.54 -7.68 24.77
C LYS A 104 13.89 -7.67 25.50
N ARG A 105 15.00 -7.92 24.80
CA ARG A 105 16.33 -8.00 25.39
C ARG A 105 16.83 -6.66 25.90
N HIS A 106 16.52 -5.58 25.20
CA HIS A 106 16.98 -4.22 25.53
C HIS A 106 15.90 -3.39 26.24
N ASN A 107 14.78 -4.01 26.64
CA ASN A 107 13.62 -3.36 27.28
C ASN A 107 13.10 -2.14 26.50
N LEU A 108 13.10 -2.23 25.14
CA LEU A 108 12.62 -1.17 24.26
C LEU A 108 11.13 -1.33 23.96
N PRO A 109 10.38 -0.23 23.76
CA PRO A 109 9.03 -0.29 23.23
C PRO A 109 8.99 -0.97 21.86
N LEU A 110 8.01 -1.83 21.64
CA LEU A 110 7.76 -2.50 20.37
C LEU A 110 6.46 -2.02 19.75
N VAL A 111 6.56 -1.42 18.58
CA VAL A 111 5.43 -0.98 17.75
C VAL A 111 5.33 -1.88 16.53
N PHE A 112 4.13 -2.24 16.11
CA PHE A 112 3.88 -3.03 14.91
C PHE A 112 2.88 -2.34 13.99
N THR A 113 3.23 -2.14 12.71
CA THR A 113 2.25 -1.73 11.68
C THR A 113 1.74 -2.94 10.91
N TYR A 114 0.43 -3.15 11.00
CA TYR A 114 -0.30 -4.22 10.35
C TYR A 114 -0.67 -3.83 8.92
N HIS A 115 0.20 -4.12 7.95
CA HIS A 115 0.04 -3.70 6.56
C HIS A 115 -0.83 -4.62 5.71
N THR A 116 -0.96 -5.89 6.08
CA THR A 116 -1.51 -6.93 5.19
C THR A 116 -2.51 -7.78 5.94
N MET A 117 -3.68 -7.99 5.34
CA MET A 117 -4.64 -8.99 5.79
C MET A 117 -4.13 -10.39 5.45
N TYR A 118 -3.23 -10.91 6.29
CA TYR A 118 -2.52 -12.18 6.05
C TYR A 118 -3.47 -13.36 5.80
N ASP A 119 -4.65 -13.36 6.40
CA ASP A 119 -5.68 -14.37 6.20
C ASP A 119 -6.31 -14.35 4.80
N GLN A 120 -6.24 -13.23 4.09
CA GLN A 120 -6.73 -13.12 2.72
C GLN A 120 -5.75 -13.67 1.68
N TYR A 121 -4.48 -13.84 2.06
CA TYR A 121 -3.43 -14.36 1.18
C TYR A 121 -3.22 -15.88 1.31
N VAL A 122 -3.99 -16.55 2.14
CA VAL A 122 -3.94 -18.01 2.33
C VAL A 122 -4.28 -18.78 1.05
N HIS A 123 -4.95 -18.15 0.08
CA HIS A 123 -5.24 -18.78 -1.23
C HIS A 123 -3.97 -19.08 -2.07
N TYR A 124 -2.83 -18.48 -1.72
CA TYR A 124 -1.53 -18.85 -2.29
C TYR A 124 -0.91 -20.10 -1.63
N MET A 125 -1.50 -20.61 -0.54
CA MET A 125 -1.07 -21.85 0.09
C MET A 125 -1.83 -23.06 -0.51
N PRO A 126 -1.13 -24.15 -0.91
CA PRO A 126 -1.73 -25.25 -1.65
C PRO A 126 -2.67 -26.15 -0.86
N PHE A 127 -2.72 -26.08 0.49
CA PHE A 127 -3.48 -27.00 1.33
C PHE A 127 -4.33 -26.31 2.41
N ALA A 128 -5.55 -26.86 2.66
CA ALA A 128 -6.41 -26.59 3.83
C ALA A 128 -6.70 -25.09 4.11
N ARG A 129 -7.35 -24.38 3.19
CA ARG A 129 -7.63 -22.92 3.25
C ARG A 129 -8.22 -22.45 4.58
N ASP A 130 -9.28 -23.09 5.08
CA ASP A 130 -9.98 -22.62 6.29
C ASP A 130 -9.14 -22.82 7.57
N LEU A 131 -8.41 -23.93 7.65
CA LEU A 131 -7.51 -24.19 8.77
C LEU A 131 -6.32 -23.23 8.74
N SER A 132 -5.72 -23.03 7.57
CA SER A 132 -4.60 -22.10 7.38
C SER A 132 -5.02 -20.66 7.71
N ARG A 133 -6.23 -20.23 7.36
CA ARG A 133 -6.77 -18.92 7.72
C ARG A 133 -6.86 -18.71 9.22
N LYS A 134 -7.43 -19.67 9.95
CA LYS A 134 -7.54 -19.60 11.42
C LYS A 134 -6.17 -19.59 12.10
N VAL A 135 -5.23 -20.37 11.60
CA VAL A 135 -3.85 -20.42 12.11
C VAL A 135 -3.14 -19.09 11.89
N VAL A 136 -3.24 -18.52 10.68
CA VAL A 136 -2.62 -17.23 10.35
C VAL A 136 -3.19 -16.09 11.19
N LEU A 137 -4.51 -16.03 11.39
CA LEU A 137 -5.14 -15.06 12.27
C LEU A 137 -4.69 -15.21 13.72
N LYS A 138 -4.60 -16.45 14.22
CA LYS A 138 -4.12 -16.72 15.58
C LYS A 138 -2.64 -16.34 15.76
N LEU A 139 -1.80 -16.63 14.77
CA LEU A 139 -0.37 -16.27 14.82
C LEU A 139 -0.17 -14.75 14.75
N SER A 140 -0.89 -14.05 13.87
CA SER A 140 -0.79 -12.60 13.77
C SER A 140 -1.34 -11.91 15.02
N GLY A 141 -2.44 -12.39 15.61
CA GLY A 141 -2.96 -11.92 16.89
C GLY A 141 -1.97 -12.14 18.03
N ALA A 142 -1.38 -13.34 18.13
CA ALA A 142 -0.35 -13.62 19.12
C ALA A 142 0.92 -12.77 18.95
N PHE A 143 1.24 -12.33 17.73
CA PHE A 143 2.31 -11.37 17.51
C PHE A 143 1.89 -9.96 17.96
N CYS A 144 0.67 -9.55 17.66
CA CYS A 144 0.13 -8.27 18.16
C CYS A 144 0.18 -8.20 19.70
N ASP A 145 -0.13 -9.29 20.40
CA ASP A 145 -0.10 -9.35 21.88
C ASP A 145 1.32 -9.22 22.48
N ARG A 146 2.37 -9.36 21.65
CA ARG A 146 3.77 -9.10 22.07
C ARG A 146 4.19 -7.66 21.93
N CYS A 147 3.40 -6.84 21.27
CA CYS A 147 3.70 -5.44 20.99
C CYS A 147 3.14 -4.51 22.07
N ASP A 148 3.78 -3.37 22.27
CA ASP A 148 3.28 -2.31 23.15
C ASP A 148 2.23 -1.43 22.45
N LEU A 149 2.23 -1.42 21.11
CA LEU A 149 1.26 -0.72 20.25
C LEU A 149 1.15 -1.42 18.89
N VAL A 150 -0.07 -1.56 18.39
CA VAL A 150 -0.34 -1.98 17.01
C VAL A 150 -0.91 -0.80 16.23
N ILE A 151 -0.35 -0.52 15.07
CA ILE A 151 -0.81 0.51 14.13
C ILE A 151 -1.50 -0.16 12.96
N VAL A 152 -2.62 0.39 12.55
CA VAL A 152 -3.37 -0.04 11.36
C VAL A 152 -3.72 1.16 10.50
N PRO A 153 -3.88 1.01 9.19
CA PRO A 153 -4.07 2.16 8.32
C PRO A 153 -5.50 2.71 8.29
N THR A 154 -6.51 1.92 8.70
CA THR A 154 -7.94 2.31 8.62
C THR A 154 -8.74 1.81 9.81
N GLY A 155 -9.90 2.43 10.06
CA GLY A 155 -10.81 2.08 11.15
C GLY A 155 -11.40 0.68 10.99
N VAL A 156 -11.77 0.28 9.76
CA VAL A 156 -12.25 -1.08 9.48
C VAL A 156 -11.20 -2.12 9.85
N ILE A 157 -9.92 -1.88 9.53
CA ILE A 157 -8.84 -2.80 9.89
C ILE A 157 -8.60 -2.80 11.41
N ARG A 158 -8.71 -1.64 12.09
CA ARG A 158 -8.68 -1.58 13.55
C ARG A 158 -9.71 -2.52 14.17
N ASP A 159 -10.95 -2.44 13.71
CA ASP A 159 -12.05 -3.22 14.28
C ASP A 159 -11.90 -4.74 14.05
N ILE A 160 -11.24 -5.11 12.96
CA ILE A 160 -10.88 -6.52 12.67
C ILE A 160 -9.72 -6.97 13.57
N VAL A 161 -8.65 -6.18 13.66
CA VAL A 161 -7.44 -6.56 14.41
C VAL A 161 -7.70 -6.56 15.91
N ALA A 162 -8.43 -5.57 16.42
CA ALA A 162 -8.75 -5.45 17.86
C ALA A 162 -9.57 -6.63 18.42
N LYS A 163 -10.28 -7.36 17.57
CA LYS A 163 -10.98 -8.60 17.99
C LYS A 163 -10.02 -9.76 18.28
N ASN A 164 -8.78 -9.68 17.83
CA ASN A 164 -7.81 -10.76 17.87
C ASN A 164 -6.59 -10.45 18.74
N THR A 165 -6.56 -9.30 19.43
CA THR A 165 -5.46 -8.90 20.32
C THR A 165 -5.94 -8.09 21.52
N LYS A 166 -5.20 -8.15 22.62
CA LYS A 166 -5.40 -7.31 23.81
C LYS A 166 -4.59 -6.01 23.75
N THR A 167 -3.67 -5.90 22.83
CA THR A 167 -2.82 -4.73 22.64
C THR A 167 -3.62 -3.56 22.08
N LYS A 168 -3.31 -2.34 22.52
CA LYS A 168 -3.89 -1.12 21.96
C LYS A 168 -3.67 -1.07 20.44
N VAL A 169 -4.77 -0.88 19.70
CA VAL A 169 -4.72 -0.69 18.23
C VAL A 169 -5.06 0.76 17.90
N GLU A 170 -4.20 1.41 17.13
CA GLU A 170 -4.32 2.82 16.78
C GLU A 170 -4.34 3.01 15.26
N VAL A 171 -5.20 3.91 14.77
CA VAL A 171 -5.33 4.17 13.33
C VAL A 171 -4.36 5.29 12.92
N ILE A 172 -3.33 4.92 12.18
CA ILE A 172 -2.39 5.86 11.56
C ILE A 172 -2.17 5.40 10.11
N PRO A 173 -2.83 6.04 9.13
CA PRO A 173 -2.65 5.72 7.72
C PRO A 173 -1.20 5.91 7.27
N THR A 174 -0.78 5.15 6.27
CA THR A 174 0.41 5.51 5.51
C THR A 174 0.16 6.82 4.78
N GLY A 175 1.01 7.80 5.03
CA GLY A 175 0.91 9.09 4.36
C GLY A 175 1.38 9.05 2.91
N ILE A 176 0.88 9.96 2.09
CA ILE A 176 1.31 10.14 0.70
C ILE A 176 2.16 11.41 0.61
N ASP A 177 3.32 11.33 -0.03
CA ASP A 177 4.15 12.50 -0.30
C ASP A 177 3.53 13.32 -1.43
N ARG A 178 2.81 14.39 -1.05
CA ARG A 178 2.16 15.30 -1.99
C ARG A 178 3.14 16.08 -2.86
N LYS A 179 4.39 16.26 -2.42
CA LYS A 179 5.41 17.01 -3.16
C LYS A 179 5.75 16.33 -4.48
N GLU A 180 5.67 14.99 -4.52
CA GLU A 180 5.87 14.24 -5.76
C GLU A 180 4.87 14.61 -6.87
N PHE A 181 3.69 15.14 -6.50
CA PHE A 181 2.59 15.50 -7.43
C PHE A 181 2.55 16.98 -7.80
N VAL A 182 3.54 17.77 -7.43
CA VAL A 182 3.60 19.21 -7.74
C VAL A 182 4.06 19.46 -9.18
N SER A 183 5.12 18.77 -9.60
CA SER A 183 5.73 18.93 -10.93
C SER A 183 5.42 17.71 -11.78
N VAL A 184 4.21 17.65 -12.36
CA VAL A 184 3.72 16.51 -13.12
C VAL A 184 3.56 16.84 -14.60
N ASP A 185 3.85 15.86 -15.45
CA ASP A 185 3.61 15.96 -16.89
C ASP A 185 2.27 15.30 -17.26
N ARG A 186 1.20 16.14 -17.29
CA ARG A 186 -0.17 15.69 -17.62
C ARG A 186 -0.32 15.17 -19.06
N GLY A 187 0.58 15.53 -19.96
CA GLY A 187 0.58 15.08 -21.35
C GLY A 187 1.33 13.78 -21.59
N TRP A 188 2.04 13.26 -20.58
CA TRP A 188 2.95 12.12 -20.73
C TRP A 188 2.25 10.87 -21.29
N LEU A 189 1.11 10.44 -20.75
CA LEU A 189 0.35 9.28 -21.23
C LEU A 189 -0.04 9.43 -22.71
N ARG A 190 -0.56 10.60 -23.09
CA ARG A 190 -1.02 10.85 -24.45
C ARG A 190 0.14 10.78 -25.44
N ARG A 191 1.26 11.39 -25.13
CA ARG A 191 2.46 11.33 -25.99
C ARG A 191 3.05 9.92 -26.04
N ARG A 192 3.15 9.26 -24.90
CA ARG A 192 3.79 7.93 -24.79
C ARG A 192 3.03 6.85 -25.55
N TYR A 193 1.70 6.91 -25.52
CA TYR A 193 0.83 5.87 -26.12
C TYR A 193 0.04 6.38 -27.32
N ARG A 194 0.34 7.57 -27.84
CA ARG A 194 -0.30 8.19 -29.02
C ARG A 194 -1.83 8.27 -28.89
N ILE A 195 -2.30 8.69 -27.72
CA ILE A 195 -3.72 8.82 -27.41
C ILE A 195 -4.21 10.20 -27.84
N SER A 196 -5.31 10.25 -28.59
CA SER A 196 -5.94 11.50 -29.02
C SER A 196 -6.37 12.36 -27.81
N ASP A 197 -6.34 13.69 -27.97
CA ASP A 197 -6.79 14.63 -26.94
C ASP A 197 -8.27 14.50 -26.62
N GLN A 198 -9.08 14.03 -27.54
CA GLN A 198 -10.51 13.80 -27.33
C GLN A 198 -10.80 12.52 -26.54
N CYS A 199 -9.86 11.57 -26.51
CA CYS A 199 -10.03 10.29 -25.87
C CYS A 199 -9.93 10.41 -24.35
N LYS A 200 -10.88 9.87 -23.60
CA LYS A 200 -10.81 9.80 -22.12
C LYS A 200 -9.96 8.62 -21.66
N ILE A 201 -9.10 8.87 -20.69
CA ILE A 201 -8.16 7.88 -20.16
C ILE A 201 -8.64 7.36 -18.82
N LEU A 202 -9.00 6.07 -18.76
CA LEU A 202 -9.26 5.35 -17.53
C LEU A 202 -7.97 4.67 -17.09
N LEU A 203 -7.65 4.71 -15.81
CA LEU A 203 -6.39 4.20 -15.27
C LEU A 203 -6.65 3.17 -14.16
N HIS A 204 -5.91 2.07 -14.20
CA HIS A 204 -5.71 1.18 -13.05
C HIS A 204 -4.22 1.02 -12.80
N LEU A 205 -3.82 0.97 -11.54
CA LEU A 205 -2.45 0.78 -11.13
C LEU A 205 -2.33 -0.20 -9.98
N GLY A 206 -1.45 -1.17 -10.12
CA GLY A 206 -1.16 -2.14 -9.06
C GLY A 206 -0.54 -3.42 -9.57
N ARG A 207 -0.22 -4.32 -8.64
CA ARG A 207 0.18 -5.68 -8.95
C ARG A 207 -1.00 -6.43 -9.59
N LEU A 208 -0.77 -7.12 -10.71
CA LEU A 208 -1.82 -7.88 -11.40
C LEU A 208 -1.99 -9.28 -10.77
N GLY A 209 -2.56 -9.30 -9.58
CA GLY A 209 -2.95 -10.50 -8.85
C GLY A 209 -4.47 -10.64 -8.75
N LYS A 210 -4.94 -11.85 -8.41
CA LYS A 210 -6.38 -12.16 -8.27
C LYS A 210 -7.10 -11.22 -7.30
N GLU A 211 -6.42 -10.84 -6.23
CA GLU A 211 -6.92 -9.93 -5.19
C GLU A 211 -7.24 -8.52 -5.70
N LYS A 212 -6.60 -8.10 -6.80
CA LYS A 212 -6.85 -6.78 -7.41
C LYS A 212 -8.08 -6.75 -8.32
N ASN A 213 -8.60 -7.93 -8.66
CA ASN A 213 -9.86 -8.09 -9.39
C ASN A 213 -9.92 -7.31 -10.73
N VAL A 214 -8.78 -7.27 -11.46
CA VAL A 214 -8.67 -6.53 -12.73
C VAL A 214 -9.57 -7.14 -13.80
N ALA A 215 -9.84 -8.44 -13.74
CA ALA A 215 -10.79 -9.10 -14.63
C ALA A 215 -12.22 -8.48 -14.56
N PHE A 216 -12.65 -8.10 -13.35
CA PHE A 216 -13.90 -7.35 -13.17
C PHE A 216 -13.84 -5.99 -13.88
N LEU A 217 -12.73 -5.25 -13.75
CA LEU A 217 -12.55 -3.96 -14.43
C LEU A 217 -12.57 -4.08 -15.95
N LEU A 218 -11.99 -5.16 -16.52
CA LEU A 218 -12.08 -5.43 -17.97
C LEU A 218 -13.52 -5.71 -18.40
N GLN A 219 -14.30 -6.47 -17.62
CA GLN A 219 -15.71 -6.70 -17.89
C GLN A 219 -16.53 -5.41 -17.84
N VAL A 220 -16.30 -4.57 -16.82
CA VAL A 220 -16.92 -3.24 -16.73
C VAL A 220 -16.53 -2.39 -17.93
N TYR A 221 -15.25 -2.32 -18.25
CA TYR A 221 -14.75 -1.51 -19.35
C TYR A 221 -15.32 -1.95 -20.71
N SER A 222 -15.57 -3.24 -20.91
CA SER A 222 -16.24 -3.72 -22.14
C SER A 222 -17.65 -3.16 -22.31
N GLU A 223 -18.34 -2.86 -21.23
CA GLU A 223 -19.66 -2.19 -21.27
C GLU A 223 -19.51 -0.67 -21.47
N VAL A 224 -18.50 -0.07 -20.86
CA VAL A 224 -18.20 1.37 -21.03
C VAL A 224 -17.83 1.70 -22.47
N VAL A 225 -16.92 0.97 -23.10
CA VAL A 225 -16.43 1.28 -24.44
C VAL A 225 -17.51 1.12 -25.53
N ARG A 226 -18.52 0.28 -25.30
CA ARG A 226 -19.68 0.16 -26.20
C ARG A 226 -20.57 1.41 -26.21
N LYS A 227 -20.62 2.13 -25.10
CA LYS A 227 -21.42 3.35 -24.95
C LYS A 227 -20.60 4.61 -25.17
N TYR A 228 -19.31 4.57 -24.85
CA TYR A 228 -18.36 5.67 -24.96
C TYR A 228 -17.10 5.20 -25.66
N SER A 229 -17.14 5.23 -27.01
CA SER A 229 -16.08 4.65 -27.86
C SER A 229 -14.74 5.39 -27.74
N ASP A 230 -14.77 6.70 -27.41
CA ASP A 230 -13.58 7.54 -27.27
C ASP A 230 -12.98 7.43 -25.88
N THR A 231 -12.69 6.18 -25.47
CA THR A 231 -12.00 5.87 -24.23
C THR A 231 -10.84 4.89 -24.48
N VAL A 232 -9.86 4.94 -23.59
CA VAL A 232 -8.78 3.95 -23.48
C VAL A 232 -8.62 3.56 -22.02
N PHE A 233 -8.38 2.29 -21.76
CA PHE A 233 -8.10 1.79 -20.40
C PHE A 233 -6.63 1.43 -20.29
N ILE A 234 -5.90 2.12 -19.39
CA ILE A 234 -4.48 1.90 -19.13
C ILE A 234 -4.34 1.12 -17.83
N ILE A 235 -3.64 0.00 -17.89
CA ILE A 235 -3.36 -0.89 -16.77
C ILE A 235 -1.85 -0.90 -16.54
N VAL A 236 -1.45 -0.29 -15.41
CA VAL A 236 -0.04 -0.16 -15.01
C VAL A 236 0.31 -1.24 -13.99
N GLY A 237 1.39 -1.97 -14.25
CA GLY A 237 1.94 -2.97 -13.36
C GLY A 237 2.11 -4.34 -13.99
N LYS A 238 2.63 -5.27 -13.21
CA LYS A 238 2.81 -6.68 -13.58
C LYS A 238 2.34 -7.61 -12.47
N GLY A 239 2.11 -8.87 -12.79
CA GLY A 239 1.75 -9.89 -11.81
C GLY A 239 1.41 -11.22 -12.43
N PRO A 240 1.05 -12.22 -11.63
CA PRO A 240 0.76 -13.57 -12.12
C PRO A 240 -0.43 -13.62 -13.10
N GLU A 241 -1.37 -12.66 -13.03
CA GLU A 241 -2.54 -12.61 -13.92
C GLU A 241 -2.28 -11.84 -15.23
N SER A 242 -1.06 -11.36 -15.48
CA SER A 242 -0.78 -10.46 -16.62
C SER A 242 -1.19 -11.04 -17.96
N GLU A 243 -0.83 -12.30 -18.25
CA GLU A 243 -1.15 -12.94 -19.54
C GLU A 243 -2.64 -13.28 -19.64
N SER A 244 -3.24 -13.85 -18.58
CA SER A 244 -4.65 -14.19 -18.58
C SER A 244 -5.57 -12.96 -18.74
N LEU A 245 -5.15 -11.80 -18.20
CA LEU A 245 -5.87 -10.53 -18.37
C LEU A 245 -5.76 -9.99 -19.80
N ARG A 246 -4.60 -10.15 -20.48
CA ARG A 246 -4.45 -9.79 -21.91
C ARG A 246 -5.33 -10.67 -22.79
N GLU A 247 -5.32 -11.98 -22.56
CA GLU A 247 -6.16 -12.94 -23.29
C GLU A 247 -7.66 -12.62 -23.05
N LEU A 248 -8.04 -12.29 -21.83
CA LEU A 248 -9.41 -11.89 -21.51
C LEU A 248 -9.82 -10.62 -22.28
N ALA A 249 -8.99 -9.59 -22.30
CA ALA A 249 -9.27 -8.36 -23.05
C ALA A 249 -9.42 -8.63 -24.56
N HIS A 250 -8.56 -9.49 -25.13
CA HIS A 250 -8.65 -9.91 -26.52
C HIS A 250 -9.97 -10.68 -26.81
N THR A 251 -10.28 -11.68 -25.98
CA THR A 251 -11.51 -12.50 -26.10
C THR A 251 -12.78 -11.65 -26.01
N MET A 252 -12.75 -10.58 -25.20
CA MET A 252 -13.86 -9.63 -25.07
C MET A 252 -13.93 -8.61 -26.24
N GLY A 253 -13.00 -8.64 -27.17
CA GLY A 253 -12.95 -7.71 -28.31
C GLY A 253 -12.58 -6.27 -27.95
N ILE A 254 -11.92 -6.07 -26.78
CA ILE A 254 -11.50 -4.74 -26.30
C ILE A 254 -9.97 -4.57 -26.30
N GLY A 255 -9.22 -5.53 -26.83
CA GLY A 255 -7.75 -5.55 -26.78
C GLY A 255 -7.10 -4.26 -27.31
N GLU A 256 -7.62 -3.71 -28.41
CA GLU A 256 -7.14 -2.46 -29.01
C GLU A 256 -7.41 -1.20 -28.15
N LYS A 257 -8.32 -1.30 -27.20
CA LYS A 257 -8.71 -0.20 -26.29
C LYS A 257 -8.12 -0.35 -24.88
N VAL A 258 -7.32 -1.41 -24.63
CA VAL A 258 -6.67 -1.67 -23.34
C VAL A 258 -5.15 -1.69 -23.52
N ILE A 259 -4.47 -0.82 -22.77
CA ILE A 259 -3.00 -0.74 -22.80
C ILE A 259 -2.44 -1.31 -21.49
N PHE A 260 -1.73 -2.43 -21.59
CA PHE A 260 -0.97 -2.99 -20.46
C PHE A 260 0.48 -2.49 -20.55
N THR A 261 0.85 -1.56 -19.70
CA THR A 261 2.16 -0.90 -19.76
C THR A 261 3.31 -1.76 -19.23
N GLY A 262 3.02 -2.75 -18.37
CA GLY A 262 4.01 -3.34 -17.51
C GLY A 262 4.39 -2.39 -16.34
N PRO A 263 5.49 -2.68 -15.62
CA PRO A 263 5.98 -1.79 -14.57
C PRO A 263 6.51 -0.49 -15.16
N LEU A 264 6.25 0.61 -14.45
CA LEU A 264 6.73 1.96 -14.76
C LEU A 264 7.62 2.47 -13.65
N SER A 265 8.49 3.42 -13.94
CA SER A 265 9.25 4.16 -12.94
C SER A 265 8.34 5.01 -12.06
N ARG A 266 8.83 5.50 -10.91
CA ARG A 266 8.01 6.32 -10.00
C ARG A 266 7.51 7.60 -10.68
N GLU A 267 8.35 8.27 -11.45
CA GLU A 267 7.98 9.47 -12.20
C GLU A 267 6.88 9.17 -13.23
N GLU A 268 7.02 8.09 -14.00
CA GLU A 268 6.03 7.67 -14.98
C GLU A 268 4.68 7.29 -14.34
N VAL A 269 4.72 6.66 -13.15
CA VAL A 269 3.52 6.36 -12.33
C VAL A 269 2.80 7.66 -11.94
N ILE A 270 3.53 8.65 -11.43
CA ILE A 270 2.97 9.94 -11.02
C ILE A 270 2.36 10.67 -12.23
N ASN A 271 3.08 10.70 -13.35
CA ASN A 271 2.60 11.29 -14.60
C ASN A 271 1.38 10.54 -15.15
N SER A 272 1.29 9.22 -14.92
CA SER A 272 0.10 8.44 -15.29
C SER A 272 -1.14 8.85 -14.52
N TYR A 273 -1.03 9.04 -13.20
CA TYR A 273 -2.15 9.56 -12.41
C TYR A 273 -2.57 10.96 -12.88
N ALA A 274 -1.59 11.85 -13.13
CA ALA A 274 -1.86 13.23 -13.51
C ALA A 274 -2.46 13.37 -14.91
N GLY A 275 -2.18 12.43 -15.82
CA GLY A 275 -2.63 12.44 -17.21
C GLY A 275 -3.93 11.67 -17.47
N ALA A 276 -4.47 10.96 -16.48
CA ALA A 276 -5.71 10.20 -16.61
C ALA A 276 -6.95 11.04 -16.24
N ASP A 277 -8.13 10.59 -16.70
CA ASP A 277 -9.42 11.21 -16.41
C ASP A 277 -10.15 10.55 -15.23
N LEU A 278 -10.02 9.22 -15.07
CA LEU A 278 -10.64 8.44 -13.99
C LEU A 278 -9.71 7.34 -13.50
N PHE A 279 -9.72 7.08 -12.20
CA PHE A 279 -9.04 5.94 -11.60
C PHE A 279 -10.03 4.82 -11.27
N LEU A 280 -9.76 3.60 -11.73
CA LEU A 280 -10.62 2.43 -11.50
C LEU A 280 -9.98 1.46 -10.53
N PHE A 281 -10.72 1.08 -9.48
CA PHE A 281 -10.18 0.24 -8.43
C PHE A 281 -11.18 -0.82 -7.93
N ALA A 282 -10.84 -2.09 -8.06
CA ALA A 282 -11.75 -3.20 -7.74
C ALA A 282 -11.21 -4.20 -6.71
N SER A 283 -10.10 -3.87 -6.02
CA SER A 283 -9.52 -4.74 -4.99
C SER A 283 -10.47 -4.92 -3.81
N LEU A 284 -10.56 -6.16 -3.30
CA LEU A 284 -11.44 -6.53 -2.19
C LEU A 284 -10.71 -6.70 -0.86
N THR A 285 -9.39 -6.62 -0.83
CA THR A 285 -8.56 -7.05 0.32
C THR A 285 -7.59 -5.99 0.83
N GLU A 286 -7.76 -4.73 0.41
CA GLU A 286 -6.85 -3.66 0.82
C GLU A 286 -7.00 -3.30 2.30
N THR A 287 -5.87 -3.11 2.96
CA THR A 287 -5.86 -2.52 4.30
C THR A 287 -6.03 -1.01 4.26
N GLN A 288 -5.54 -0.35 3.20
CA GLN A 288 -5.68 1.09 2.94
C GLN A 288 -6.00 1.38 1.47
N GLY A 289 -5.19 0.86 0.53
CA GLY A 289 -5.26 1.22 -0.88
C GLY A 289 -4.47 2.51 -1.17
N LEU A 290 -3.15 2.47 -0.99
CA LEU A 290 -2.26 3.62 -1.21
C LEU A 290 -2.45 4.29 -2.57
N VAL A 291 -2.70 3.50 -3.61
CA VAL A 291 -2.96 3.97 -4.98
C VAL A 291 -4.18 4.91 -5.09
N LEU A 292 -5.20 4.74 -4.21
CA LEU A 292 -6.32 5.68 -4.12
C LEU A 292 -5.90 7.02 -3.51
N GLY A 293 -5.01 6.98 -2.51
CA GLY A 293 -4.41 8.17 -1.94
C GLY A 293 -3.53 8.92 -2.95
N GLU A 294 -2.77 8.19 -3.76
CA GLU A 294 -1.96 8.74 -4.84
C GLU A 294 -2.84 9.37 -5.94
N ALA A 295 -3.94 8.72 -6.33
CA ALA A 295 -4.94 9.28 -7.25
C ALA A 295 -5.51 10.60 -6.72
N LYS A 296 -5.85 10.69 -5.42
CA LYS A 296 -6.28 11.94 -4.78
C LYS A 296 -5.23 13.04 -4.87
N CYS A 297 -3.95 12.72 -4.62
CA CYS A 297 -2.86 13.69 -4.73
C CYS A 297 -2.66 14.23 -6.14
N ALA A 298 -3.00 13.43 -7.17
CA ALA A 298 -3.02 13.87 -8.57
C ALA A 298 -4.28 14.64 -8.96
N GLY A 299 -5.29 14.73 -8.09
CA GLY A 299 -6.61 15.25 -8.41
C GLY A 299 -7.37 14.35 -9.38
N LEU A 300 -7.21 13.05 -9.29
CA LEU A 300 -7.85 12.06 -10.16
C LEU A 300 -9.03 11.41 -9.43
N PRO A 301 -10.28 11.66 -9.85
CA PRO A 301 -11.45 11.03 -9.26
C PRO A 301 -11.43 9.51 -9.46
N ALA A 302 -11.87 8.78 -8.45
CA ALA A 302 -11.86 7.33 -8.49
C ALA A 302 -13.26 6.73 -8.49
N VAL A 303 -13.42 5.59 -9.20
CA VAL A 303 -14.56 4.68 -9.01
C VAL A 303 -14.00 3.39 -8.42
N ALA A 304 -14.47 3.01 -7.22
CA ALA A 304 -13.94 1.87 -6.50
C ALA A 304 -15.03 0.98 -5.92
N ILE A 305 -14.71 -0.31 -5.76
CA ILE A 305 -15.56 -1.21 -4.96
C ILE A 305 -15.40 -0.84 -3.48
N SER A 306 -16.52 -0.68 -2.78
CA SER A 306 -16.59 -0.44 -1.34
C SER A 306 -16.18 -1.69 -0.56
N ALA A 307 -14.89 -1.87 -0.30
CA ALA A 307 -14.36 -3.03 0.39
C ALA A 307 -13.22 -2.65 1.34
N LEU A 308 -13.29 -3.13 2.58
CA LEU A 308 -12.26 -2.95 3.62
C LEU A 308 -11.68 -1.52 3.63
N GLY A 309 -10.35 -1.40 3.72
CA GLY A 309 -9.67 -0.11 3.80
C GLY A 309 -9.84 0.78 2.56
N ALA A 310 -10.11 0.23 1.38
CA ALA A 310 -10.38 1.03 0.20
C ALA A 310 -11.62 1.92 0.36
N ALA A 311 -12.64 1.45 1.09
CA ALA A 311 -13.86 2.21 1.35
C ALA A 311 -13.61 3.49 2.17
N GLU A 312 -12.59 3.52 3.03
CA GLU A 312 -12.24 4.71 3.82
C GLU A 312 -11.36 5.71 3.04
N MET A 313 -10.87 5.31 1.86
CA MET A 313 -10.03 6.18 1.03
C MET A 313 -10.83 7.07 0.08
N ILE A 314 -12.14 6.88 -0.06
CA ILE A 314 -13.00 7.67 -0.93
C ILE A 314 -14.17 8.20 -0.10
N ASN A 315 -14.49 9.49 -0.26
CA ASN A 315 -15.72 10.08 0.22
C ASN A 315 -16.75 9.97 -0.91
N ASP A 316 -17.67 9.02 -0.78
CA ASP A 316 -18.65 8.71 -1.84
C ASP A 316 -19.46 9.93 -2.25
N GLY A 317 -19.49 10.20 -3.56
CA GLY A 317 -20.15 11.36 -4.14
C GLY A 317 -19.39 12.69 -4.02
N GLU A 318 -18.29 12.76 -3.27
CA GLU A 318 -17.52 14.00 -3.09
C GLU A 318 -16.21 14.01 -3.90
N ASP A 319 -15.35 12.99 -3.74
CA ASP A 319 -14.05 12.91 -4.42
C ASP A 319 -13.91 11.64 -5.30
N GLY A 320 -14.99 10.87 -5.44
CA GLY A 320 -15.12 9.67 -6.22
C GLY A 320 -16.41 8.95 -5.92
N PHE A 321 -16.56 7.74 -6.45
CA PHE A 321 -17.71 6.88 -6.17
C PHE A 321 -17.28 5.55 -5.58
N LEU A 322 -18.04 5.10 -4.58
CA LEU A 322 -18.00 3.74 -4.03
C LEU A 322 -19.18 2.95 -4.60
N THR A 323 -18.93 1.69 -4.98
CA THR A 323 -19.97 0.79 -5.50
C THR A 323 -19.90 -0.55 -4.79
N SER A 324 -20.99 -1.30 -4.83
CA SER A 324 -20.92 -2.75 -4.62
C SER A 324 -20.12 -3.43 -5.75
N PRO A 325 -19.75 -4.72 -5.62
CA PRO A 325 -19.10 -5.47 -6.70
C PRO A 325 -20.10 -5.86 -7.82
N ASP A 326 -20.97 -4.93 -8.18
CA ASP A 326 -21.93 -5.04 -9.28
C ASP A 326 -21.46 -4.29 -10.52
N LYS A 327 -21.36 -4.99 -11.64
CA LYS A 327 -20.86 -4.43 -12.89
C LYS A 327 -21.72 -3.28 -13.42
N LYS A 328 -23.03 -3.39 -13.29
CA LYS A 328 -23.96 -2.38 -13.81
C LYS A 328 -23.84 -1.08 -13.01
N GLU A 329 -23.75 -1.19 -11.69
CA GLU A 329 -23.56 -0.05 -10.81
C GLU A 329 -22.21 0.63 -11.10
N PHE A 330 -21.12 -0.15 -11.17
CA PHE A 330 -19.79 0.36 -11.44
C PHE A 330 -19.72 1.04 -12.81
N THR A 331 -20.26 0.41 -13.87
CA THR A 331 -20.38 0.99 -15.21
C THR A 331 -21.17 2.29 -15.19
N LYS A 332 -22.30 2.34 -14.48
CA LYS A 332 -23.12 3.55 -14.34
C LYS A 332 -22.33 4.73 -13.77
N ARG A 333 -21.52 4.48 -12.72
CA ARG A 333 -20.71 5.54 -12.10
C ARG A 333 -19.58 6.04 -13.01
N ILE A 334 -18.95 5.13 -13.78
CA ILE A 334 -17.97 5.55 -14.79
C ILE A 334 -18.64 6.45 -15.85
N LEU A 335 -19.74 6.01 -16.43
CA LEU A 335 -20.45 6.75 -17.46
C LEU A 335 -20.92 8.12 -16.94
N GLN A 336 -21.41 8.19 -15.70
CA GLN A 336 -21.82 9.45 -15.07
C GLN A 336 -20.66 10.46 -15.06
N LEU A 337 -19.42 10.01 -14.74
CA LEU A 337 -18.24 10.86 -14.72
C LEU A 337 -17.68 11.16 -16.12
N LEU A 338 -17.93 10.31 -17.10
CA LEU A 338 -17.53 10.56 -18.49
C LEU A 338 -18.46 11.59 -19.16
N ASP A 339 -19.76 11.55 -18.84
CA ASP A 339 -20.79 12.43 -19.41
C ASP A 339 -20.81 13.82 -18.76
N ASP A 340 -20.42 13.93 -17.47
CA ASP A 340 -20.47 15.16 -16.69
C ASP A 340 -19.06 15.67 -16.35
N ASP A 341 -18.52 16.50 -17.25
CA ASP A 341 -17.21 17.12 -17.07
C ASP A 341 -17.13 18.06 -15.85
N GLU A 342 -18.26 18.69 -15.47
CA GLU A 342 -18.29 19.59 -14.32
C GLU A 342 -18.21 18.80 -13.01
N LEU A 343 -19.02 17.77 -12.88
CA LEU A 343 -18.96 16.84 -11.74
C LEU A 343 -17.55 16.24 -11.59
N ARG A 344 -16.95 15.79 -12.71
CA ARG A 344 -15.59 15.22 -12.69
C ARG A 344 -14.57 16.25 -12.22
N ARG A 345 -14.63 17.50 -12.70
CA ARG A 345 -13.74 18.59 -12.26
C ARG A 345 -13.96 18.94 -10.79
N GLN A 346 -15.20 18.95 -10.32
CA GLN A 346 -15.49 19.20 -8.90
C GLN A 346 -14.92 18.09 -8.00
N MET A 347 -15.10 16.83 -8.38
CA MET A 347 -14.52 15.70 -7.65
C MET A 347 -13.00 15.74 -7.66
N ALA A 348 -12.37 16.15 -8.76
CA ALA A 348 -10.91 16.34 -8.85
C ALA A 348 -10.39 17.38 -7.85
N LYS A 349 -11.07 18.51 -7.72
CA LYS A 349 -10.74 19.54 -6.71
C LYS A 349 -10.91 19.01 -5.29
N ASN A 350 -12.00 18.32 -5.03
CA ASN A 350 -12.26 17.72 -3.71
C ASN A 350 -11.20 16.68 -3.36
N ALA A 351 -10.80 15.82 -4.32
CA ALA A 351 -9.74 14.85 -4.13
C ALA A 351 -8.42 15.51 -3.69
N LEU A 352 -8.02 16.60 -4.35
CA LEU A 352 -6.84 17.38 -3.95
C LEU A 352 -6.96 17.93 -2.52
N LEU A 353 -8.10 18.50 -2.15
CA LEU A 353 -8.34 19.00 -0.79
C LEU A 353 -8.27 17.89 0.25
N MET A 354 -8.90 16.74 -0.02
CA MET A 354 -8.90 15.59 0.90
C MET A 354 -7.53 14.93 1.02
N SER A 355 -6.66 15.05 0.00
CA SER A 355 -5.29 14.54 0.04
C SER A 355 -4.43 15.19 1.15
N GLU A 356 -4.78 16.40 1.62
CA GLU A 356 -4.08 17.08 2.72
C GLU A 356 -4.16 16.29 4.02
N LYS A 357 -5.31 15.66 4.28
CA LYS A 357 -5.56 14.89 5.50
C LYS A 357 -4.70 13.62 5.59
N ILE A 358 -4.23 13.12 4.46
CA ILE A 358 -3.38 11.92 4.35
C ILE A 358 -1.95 12.24 3.92
N SER A 359 -1.49 13.48 4.09
CA SER A 359 -0.12 13.87 3.77
C SER A 359 0.90 13.10 4.61
N SER A 360 2.05 12.76 4.03
CA SER A 360 3.13 12.04 4.69
C SER A 360 3.63 12.76 5.96
N GLU A 361 3.77 14.07 5.89
CA GLU A 361 4.17 14.90 7.04
C GLU A 361 3.16 14.79 8.20
N SER A 362 1.85 14.91 7.89
CA SER A 362 0.79 14.82 8.90
C SER A 362 0.76 13.44 9.58
N MET A 363 0.94 12.36 8.80
CA MET A 363 0.95 11.00 9.31
C MET A 363 2.22 10.71 10.12
N ALA A 364 3.38 11.21 9.68
CA ALA A 364 4.62 11.09 10.45
C ALA A 364 4.53 11.79 11.81
N LYS A 365 3.93 12.98 11.89
CA LYS A 365 3.68 13.67 13.16
C LYS A 365 2.76 12.86 14.11
N LYS A 366 1.72 12.19 13.57
CA LYS A 366 0.88 11.28 14.37
C LYS A 366 1.69 10.08 14.86
N LEU A 367 2.53 9.50 14.03
CA LEU A 367 3.38 8.38 14.39
C LEU A 367 4.40 8.74 15.48
N VAL A 368 5.02 9.92 15.39
CA VAL A 368 5.93 10.45 16.43
C VAL A 368 5.21 10.52 17.79
N ARG A 369 4.01 11.10 17.83
CA ARG A 369 3.20 11.15 19.07
C ARG A 369 2.87 9.76 19.63
N ALA A 370 2.59 8.80 18.75
CA ALA A 370 2.32 7.42 19.14
C ALA A 370 3.57 6.75 19.73
N TYR A 371 4.77 7.00 19.15
CA TYR A 371 6.03 6.54 19.72
C TYR A 371 6.29 7.15 21.11
N GLU A 372 6.21 8.48 21.24
CA GLU A 372 6.42 9.19 22.52
C GLU A 372 5.50 8.67 23.63
N ALA A 373 4.22 8.48 23.32
CA ALA A 373 3.26 7.93 24.26
C ALA A 373 3.59 6.49 24.66
N THR A 374 4.09 5.68 23.72
CA THR A 374 4.46 4.27 23.97
C THR A 374 5.74 4.18 24.78
N ILE A 375 6.75 4.99 24.49
CA ILE A 375 8.01 5.11 25.25
C ILE A 375 7.70 5.52 26.69
N SER A 376 6.88 6.57 26.87
CA SER A 376 6.50 7.05 28.21
C SER A 376 5.80 5.98 29.05
N ARG A 377 4.86 5.22 28.44
CA ARG A 377 4.19 4.10 29.14
C ARG A 377 5.16 3.00 29.56
N LYS A 378 6.08 2.62 28.66
CA LYS A 378 7.06 1.57 28.93
C LYS A 378 8.00 1.95 30.06
N ARG A 379 8.48 3.20 30.07
CA ARG A 379 9.35 3.73 31.13
C ARG A 379 8.64 3.75 32.50
N LYS A 380 7.36 4.17 32.55
CA LYS A 380 6.57 4.15 33.78
C LYS A 380 6.37 2.74 34.33
N ALA A 381 6.08 1.77 33.45
CA ALA A 381 5.90 0.39 33.86
C ALA A 381 7.19 -0.30 34.35
N ALA A 382 8.36 0.20 33.96
CA ALA A 382 9.65 -0.31 34.44
C ALA A 382 10.07 0.24 35.84
N VAL A 383 9.43 1.30 36.31
CA VAL A 383 9.71 1.95 37.60
C VAL A 383 8.74 1.47 38.71
N MET A 384 7.62 0.89 38.34
CA MET A 384 6.65 0.24 39.25
C MET A 384 6.99 -1.23 39.50
#